data_617a7c35e2edf9803c302843878fdef1
#
_entry.id   617a7c35e2edf9803c302843878fdef1
#
_cell.length_a   1.000
_cell.length_b   1.000
_cell.length_c   1.000
_cell.angle_alpha   90.00
_cell.angle_beta   90.00
_cell.angle_gamma   90.00
#
_symmetry.space_group_name_H-M   'P 1'
#
loop_
_entity.id
_entity.type
_entity.pdbx_description
1 polymer ?
#
loop_
_entity_poly.entity_id
_entity_poly.type
_entity_poly.pdbx_seq_one_letter_code
_entity_poly.pdbx_strand_id
1 'polypeptide(L)'
;MRFRPVILIIAASFAVFGMVSGAHASEQNRTIRIPVKQADMDGLDACIRSGFEDCRKCRQANQSNLSLMQYTLLREALAAGGFTATVEPVLSPNSERSRKMIEAGQADVKTDWIFNIATDDSTLRTEPLFLTGEIEKGLYARRDFIDADRQIGLADIKTMRAVGIRNWRLDWQVLESLSPATLSSAATTIQVFAVIDAGRADFTLLEFSSQEDMGREVDGIRLYPIPNVKISLPATQHFMVSARLENADRVVDALNRGIRTLRESGFIQRCLVNSGVINPAVAYWQTLNSMTETIRAEPATVSTQ
;
A
#
# COMPACT_ATOMS: atom_id res chain seq x y z
N MET A 1 -4.50 76.42 68.37
CA MET A 1 -4.93 75.59 67.18
C MET A 1 -3.78 74.85 66.59
N ARG A 2 -3.62 73.55 66.80
CA ARG A 2 -2.50 72.73 66.31
C ARG A 2 -3.10 71.84 65.16
N PHE A 3 -2.59 72.05 63.95
CA PHE A 3 -2.88 71.21 62.81
C PHE A 3 -1.93 70.01 62.80
N ARG A 4 -2.45 68.81 62.75
CA ARG A 4 -1.71 67.54 62.52
C ARG A 4 -1.78 67.21 61.02
N PRO A 5 -0.70 66.87 60.36
CA PRO A 5 -0.76 66.37 58.99
C PRO A 5 -1.08 64.88 58.98
N VAL A 6 -2.04 64.48 58.14
CA VAL A 6 -2.37 63.10 57.82
C VAL A 6 -1.40 62.61 56.74
N ILE A 7 -0.61 61.57 57.04
CA ILE A 7 0.23 60.92 56.09
C ILE A 7 -0.61 59.84 55.37
N LEU A 8 -0.80 60.00 54.07
CA LEU A 8 -1.41 59.03 53.20
C LEU A 8 -0.38 58.04 52.70
N ILE A 9 -0.43 56.78 53.14
CA ILE A 9 0.44 55.71 52.63
C ILE A 9 -0.23 55.09 51.40
N ILE A 10 0.33 55.34 50.21
CA ILE A 10 -0.09 54.70 48.96
C ILE A 10 0.69 53.37 48.87
N ALA A 11 -0.02 52.26 49.07
CA ALA A 11 0.48 50.92 48.81
C ALA A 11 0.48 50.64 47.29
N ALA A 12 1.63 50.64 46.68
CA ALA A 12 1.79 50.22 45.27
C ALA A 12 1.82 48.69 45.17
N SER A 13 0.73 48.11 44.73
CA SER A 13 0.68 46.67 44.38
C SER A 13 1.39 46.40 43.05
N PHE A 14 2.57 45.84 43.11
CA PHE A 14 3.27 45.31 41.91
C PHE A 14 2.56 43.98 41.51
N ALA A 15 1.75 44.02 40.46
CA ALA A 15 1.27 42.81 39.79
C ALA A 15 2.47 42.24 38.95
N VAL A 16 3.02 41.14 39.42
CA VAL A 16 3.98 40.34 38.64
C VAL A 16 3.19 39.60 37.56
N PHE A 17 3.18 40.14 36.34
CA PHE A 17 2.72 39.43 35.16
C PHE A 17 3.79 38.37 34.80
N GLY A 18 3.55 37.13 35.23
CA GLY A 18 4.33 35.98 34.79
C GLY A 18 4.09 35.77 33.27
N MET A 19 5.08 36.14 32.44
CA MET A 19 5.13 35.72 31.04
C MET A 19 5.34 34.20 31.03
N VAL A 20 4.26 33.46 30.78
CA VAL A 20 4.35 32.06 30.37
C VAL A 20 4.90 32.10 28.94
N SER A 21 6.21 32.02 28.81
CA SER A 21 6.87 31.73 27.53
C SER A 21 6.45 30.31 27.12
N GLY A 22 5.39 30.22 26.35
CA GLY A 22 5.08 29.01 25.60
C GLY A 22 6.26 28.72 24.69
N ALA A 23 7.09 27.75 25.07
CA ALA A 23 8.06 27.18 24.18
C ALA A 23 7.30 26.57 22.99
N HIS A 24 7.11 27.35 21.93
CA HIS A 24 6.82 26.80 20.62
C HIS A 24 8.05 25.99 20.27
N ALA A 25 8.02 24.68 20.59
CA ALA A 25 8.94 23.74 19.98
C ALA A 25 8.85 23.98 18.47
N SER A 26 9.92 24.45 17.85
CA SER A 26 10.00 24.60 16.40
C SER A 26 9.59 23.26 15.83
N GLU A 27 8.50 23.23 15.09
CA GLU A 27 8.03 22.08 14.34
C GLU A 27 9.12 21.84 13.29
N GLN A 28 10.12 21.04 13.67
CA GLN A 28 11.18 20.66 12.74
C GLN A 28 10.48 19.97 11.57
N ASN A 29 10.68 20.50 10.38
CA ASN A 29 10.20 19.92 9.14
C ASN A 29 10.80 18.51 9.02
N ARG A 30 10.03 17.51 9.45
CA ARG A 30 10.48 16.12 9.50
C ARG A 30 10.29 15.51 8.12
N THR A 31 11.32 14.85 7.64
CA THR A 31 11.28 14.12 6.38
C THR A 31 11.02 12.64 6.68
N ILE A 32 10.05 12.04 6.00
CA ILE A 32 9.77 10.60 5.98
C ILE A 32 10.11 10.08 4.59
N ARG A 33 11.12 9.22 4.51
CA ARG A 33 11.59 8.62 3.26
C ARG A 33 10.80 7.36 2.93
N ILE A 34 10.22 7.31 1.72
CA ILE A 34 9.48 6.14 1.22
C ILE A 34 10.22 5.53 0.02
N PRO A 35 10.53 4.21 0.01
CA PRO A 35 11.18 3.60 -1.13
C PRO A 35 10.19 3.41 -2.28
N VAL A 36 10.56 3.89 -3.48
CA VAL A 36 9.75 3.86 -4.70
C VAL A 36 10.55 3.22 -5.83
N LYS A 37 9.91 2.38 -6.63
CA LYS A 37 10.55 1.79 -7.82
C LYS A 37 10.70 2.84 -8.93
N GLN A 38 11.77 2.73 -9.74
CA GLN A 38 12.00 3.65 -10.86
C GLN A 38 10.79 3.72 -11.80
N ALA A 39 10.17 2.59 -12.09
CA ALA A 39 9.00 2.54 -12.98
C ALA A 39 7.77 3.29 -12.44
N ASP A 40 7.69 3.53 -11.14
CA ASP A 40 6.57 4.21 -10.50
C ASP A 40 6.83 5.73 -10.33
N MET A 41 8.08 6.20 -10.56
CA MET A 41 8.46 7.60 -10.31
C MET A 41 7.71 8.61 -11.18
N ASP A 42 7.59 8.36 -12.50
CA ASP A 42 6.89 9.29 -13.42
C ASP A 42 5.43 9.45 -13.01
N GLY A 43 4.77 8.36 -12.63
CA GLY A 43 3.40 8.37 -12.13
C GLY A 43 3.27 9.06 -10.79
N LEU A 44 4.25 8.89 -9.91
CA LEU A 44 4.30 9.56 -8.62
C LEU A 44 4.45 11.07 -8.79
N ASP A 45 5.34 11.53 -9.66
CA ASP A 45 5.52 12.94 -9.96
C ASP A 45 4.24 13.59 -10.53
N ALA A 46 3.55 12.89 -11.41
CA ALA A 46 2.27 13.34 -11.95
C ALA A 46 1.21 13.44 -10.85
N CYS A 47 1.13 12.42 -9.98
CA CYS A 47 0.24 12.36 -8.83
C CYS A 47 0.53 13.52 -7.84
N ILE A 48 1.78 13.76 -7.49
CA ILE A 48 2.22 14.85 -6.59
C ILE A 48 1.83 16.22 -7.16
N ARG A 49 2.11 16.49 -8.44
CA ARG A 49 1.81 17.78 -9.08
C ARG A 49 0.32 18.07 -9.19
N SER A 50 -0.51 17.06 -9.23
CA SER A 50 -1.94 17.21 -9.47
C SER A 50 -2.78 17.48 -8.22
N GLY A 51 -2.19 17.36 -7.03
CA GLY A 51 -2.91 17.41 -5.76
C GLY A 51 -3.59 16.06 -5.43
N PHE A 52 -3.73 15.79 -4.14
CA PHE A 52 -4.15 14.47 -3.64
C PHE A 52 -5.62 14.41 -3.21
N GLU A 53 -6.45 15.38 -3.59
CA GLU A 53 -7.78 15.57 -3.00
C GLU A 53 -8.67 14.32 -3.03
N ASP A 54 -8.57 13.48 -4.06
CA ASP A 54 -9.39 12.26 -4.16
C ASP A 54 -8.73 11.10 -4.92
N CYS A 55 -7.42 11.15 -5.11
CA CYS A 55 -6.61 10.14 -5.80
C CYS A 55 -6.90 9.92 -7.29
N ARG A 56 -7.83 10.67 -7.91
CA ARG A 56 -8.21 10.48 -9.34
C ARG A 56 -7.04 10.70 -10.27
N LYS A 57 -6.21 11.68 -9.97
CA LYS A 57 -5.07 12.06 -10.80
C LYS A 57 -3.87 11.15 -10.62
N CYS A 58 -3.93 10.22 -9.67
CA CYS A 58 -2.94 9.19 -9.44
C CYS A 58 -3.22 7.91 -10.24
N ARG A 59 -4.19 7.93 -11.15
CA ARG A 59 -4.58 6.77 -11.96
C ARG A 59 -3.71 6.65 -13.21
N GLN A 60 -3.11 5.48 -13.41
CA GLN A 60 -2.38 5.10 -14.62
C GLN A 60 -3.05 3.90 -15.29
N ALA A 61 -3.04 3.87 -16.63
CA ALA A 61 -3.77 2.85 -17.39
C ALA A 61 -3.12 1.45 -17.33
N ASN A 62 -1.80 1.39 -17.48
CA ASN A 62 -1.08 0.12 -17.69
C ASN A 62 -0.18 -0.29 -16.50
N GLN A 63 -0.19 0.45 -15.39
CA GLN A 63 0.66 0.18 -14.23
C GLN A 63 -0.16 -0.18 -13.00
N SER A 64 0.51 -0.76 -12.00
CA SER A 64 -0.09 -0.95 -10.69
C SER A 64 -0.27 0.40 -10.00
N ASN A 65 -1.53 0.80 -9.82
CA ASN A 65 -1.84 2.03 -9.09
C ASN A 65 -1.69 1.86 -7.57
N LEU A 66 -1.56 0.62 -7.09
CA LEU A 66 -1.41 0.33 -5.66
C LEU A 66 -0.16 0.99 -5.07
N SER A 67 0.98 0.97 -5.79
CA SER A 67 2.22 1.65 -5.34
C SER A 67 2.03 3.15 -5.16
N LEU A 68 1.31 3.81 -6.09
CA LEU A 68 1.02 5.25 -6.01
C LEU A 68 0.08 5.57 -4.84
N MET A 69 -0.91 4.69 -4.60
CA MET A 69 -1.84 4.86 -3.48
C MET A 69 -1.16 4.72 -2.14
N GLN A 70 -0.18 3.86 -2.01
CA GLN A 70 0.61 3.72 -0.78
C GLN A 70 1.30 5.02 -0.40
N TYR A 71 1.87 5.74 -1.37
CA TYR A 71 2.47 7.06 -1.13
C TYR A 71 1.43 8.09 -0.69
N THR A 72 0.31 8.17 -1.42
CA THR A 72 -0.77 9.12 -1.12
C THR A 72 -1.35 8.86 0.25
N LEU A 73 -1.69 7.61 0.55
CA LEU A 73 -2.29 7.22 1.83
C LEU A 73 -1.32 7.40 3.00
N LEU A 74 0.00 7.25 2.79
CA LEU A 74 1.00 7.58 3.82
C LEU A 74 0.94 9.06 4.21
N ARG A 75 0.94 9.97 3.22
CA ARG A 75 0.82 11.40 3.46
C ARG A 75 -0.46 11.77 4.19
N GLU A 76 -1.57 11.30 3.66
CA GLU A 76 -2.89 11.61 4.22
C GLU A 76 -3.06 11.03 5.63
N ALA A 77 -2.54 9.81 5.88
CA ALA A 77 -2.59 9.21 7.22
C ALA A 77 -1.71 9.97 8.23
N LEU A 78 -0.50 10.40 7.85
CA LEU A 78 0.32 11.24 8.73
C LEU A 78 -0.40 12.54 9.07
N ALA A 79 -0.94 13.24 8.06
CA ALA A 79 -1.65 14.51 8.26
C ALA A 79 -2.92 14.32 9.12
N ALA A 80 -3.77 13.34 8.81
CA ALA A 80 -4.98 13.03 9.58
C ALA A 80 -4.67 12.57 11.01
N GLY A 81 -3.50 11.95 11.22
CA GLY A 81 -3.01 11.57 12.54
C GLY A 81 -2.31 12.68 13.33
N GLY A 82 -2.24 13.90 12.78
CA GLY A 82 -1.62 15.06 13.42
C GLY A 82 -0.09 15.01 13.46
N PHE A 83 0.53 14.43 12.44
CA PHE A 83 1.99 14.38 12.29
C PHE A 83 2.43 15.13 11.03
N THR A 84 3.01 16.32 11.23
CA THR A 84 3.52 17.12 10.11
C THR A 84 4.85 16.56 9.63
N ALA A 85 4.92 16.15 8.37
CA ALA A 85 6.13 15.66 7.72
C ALA A 85 6.09 15.91 6.22
N THR A 86 7.27 16.10 5.63
CA THR A 86 7.45 15.98 4.18
C THR A 86 7.72 14.51 3.84
N VAL A 87 6.98 13.94 2.92
CA VAL A 87 7.22 12.57 2.44
C VAL A 87 8.06 12.65 1.17
N GLU A 88 9.25 12.03 1.19
CA GLU A 88 10.19 12.06 0.08
C GLU A 88 10.42 10.65 -0.50
N PRO A 89 10.29 10.48 -1.82
CA PRO A 89 10.59 9.21 -2.46
C PRO A 89 12.10 8.99 -2.53
N VAL A 90 12.53 7.76 -2.23
CA VAL A 90 13.90 7.27 -2.46
C VAL A 90 13.86 6.07 -3.38
N LEU A 91 14.79 6.01 -4.35
CA LEU A 91 14.76 4.95 -5.35
C LEU A 91 15.07 3.57 -4.76
N SER A 92 14.31 2.59 -5.19
CA SER A 92 14.51 1.18 -4.87
C SER A 92 14.30 0.30 -6.11
N PRO A 93 15.17 -0.69 -6.39
CA PRO A 93 15.06 -1.51 -7.58
C PRO A 93 13.86 -2.46 -7.58
N ASN A 94 13.42 -2.91 -6.39
CA ASN A 94 12.29 -3.84 -6.24
C ASN A 94 11.74 -3.84 -4.79
N SER A 95 10.62 -4.55 -4.59
CA SER A 95 9.94 -4.58 -3.28
C SER A 95 10.76 -5.25 -2.18
N GLU A 96 11.58 -6.25 -2.50
CA GLU A 96 12.44 -6.91 -1.52
C GLU A 96 13.56 -5.97 -1.04
N ARG A 97 14.21 -5.27 -1.98
CA ARG A 97 15.20 -4.26 -1.63
C ARG A 97 14.58 -3.11 -0.82
N SER A 98 13.36 -2.68 -1.18
CA SER A 98 12.61 -1.69 -0.39
C SER A 98 12.46 -2.11 1.07
N ARG A 99 12.13 -3.39 1.33
CA ARG A 99 12.00 -3.94 2.67
C ARG A 99 13.32 -3.88 3.43
N LYS A 100 14.41 -4.34 2.80
CA LYS A 100 15.76 -4.27 3.36
C LYS A 100 16.21 -2.83 3.68
N MET A 101 15.78 -1.85 2.88
CA MET A 101 16.05 -0.43 3.15
C MET A 101 15.35 0.04 4.44
N ILE A 102 14.11 -0.40 4.71
CA ILE A 102 13.42 -0.09 5.96
C ILE A 102 14.12 -0.75 7.15
N GLU A 103 14.42 -2.05 7.07
CA GLU A 103 15.12 -2.81 8.12
C GLU A 103 16.47 -2.17 8.47
N ALA A 104 17.18 -1.64 7.47
CA ALA A 104 18.49 -1.00 7.62
C ALA A 104 18.41 0.51 7.97
N GLY A 105 17.24 1.15 8.02
CA GLY A 105 17.06 2.59 8.23
C GLY A 105 17.52 3.46 7.06
N GLN A 106 17.66 2.89 5.87
CA GLN A 106 17.95 3.62 4.62
C GLN A 106 16.69 4.29 4.03
N ALA A 107 15.52 3.83 4.39
CA ALA A 107 14.22 4.46 4.21
C ALA A 107 13.40 4.27 5.49
N ASP A 108 12.30 5.00 5.64
CA ASP A 108 11.64 5.14 6.92
C ASP A 108 10.31 4.38 6.97
N VAL A 109 9.49 4.48 5.92
CA VAL A 109 8.15 3.86 5.88
C VAL A 109 7.88 3.30 4.50
N LYS A 110 7.24 2.13 4.46
CA LYS A 110 6.62 1.56 3.24
C LYS A 110 5.39 0.77 3.63
N THR A 111 4.56 0.36 2.67
CA THR A 111 3.55 -0.67 2.95
C THR A 111 4.11 -2.05 2.65
N ASP A 112 3.68 -3.04 3.42
CA ASP A 112 3.91 -4.45 3.10
C ASP A 112 2.79 -5.34 3.66
N TRP A 113 2.70 -6.56 3.11
CA TRP A 113 1.80 -7.58 3.61
C TRP A 113 2.26 -8.08 4.98
N ILE A 114 1.31 -8.39 5.87
CA ILE A 114 1.57 -8.79 7.26
C ILE A 114 2.69 -9.83 7.42
N PHE A 115 2.73 -10.84 6.55
CA PHE A 115 3.69 -11.95 6.62
C PHE A 115 5.10 -11.59 6.09
N ASN A 116 5.26 -10.43 5.44
CA ASN A 116 6.55 -9.91 4.98
C ASN A 116 7.20 -8.97 5.99
N ILE A 117 6.44 -8.45 6.96
CA ILE A 117 6.97 -7.54 7.96
C ILE A 117 7.71 -8.38 9.01
N ALA A 118 8.97 -8.07 9.21
CA ALA A 118 9.79 -8.77 10.19
C ALA A 118 9.16 -8.70 11.60
N THR A 119 9.31 -9.79 12.33
CA THR A 119 8.85 -9.88 13.73
C THR A 119 9.98 -9.60 14.72
N ASP A 120 11.17 -9.26 14.21
CA ASP A 120 12.29 -8.79 15.02
C ASP A 120 12.17 -7.28 15.32
N ASP A 121 13.11 -6.76 16.11
CA ASP A 121 13.13 -5.36 16.55
C ASP A 121 13.58 -4.37 15.45
N SER A 122 13.72 -4.80 14.19
CA SER A 122 14.19 -3.94 13.11
C SER A 122 13.09 -3.02 12.56
N THR A 123 11.82 -3.41 12.74
CA THR A 123 10.66 -2.70 12.20
C THR A 123 9.47 -2.69 13.15
N LEU A 124 8.69 -1.62 13.06
CA LEU A 124 7.38 -1.48 13.70
C LEU A 124 6.28 -1.60 12.65
N ARG A 125 5.08 -1.94 13.09
CA ARG A 125 3.92 -2.17 12.23
C ARG A 125 2.72 -1.36 12.72
N THR A 126 1.98 -0.74 11.77
CA THR A 126 0.71 -0.06 12.07
C THR A 126 -0.46 -1.04 12.17
N GLU A 127 -1.64 -0.52 12.50
CA GLU A 127 -2.92 -1.15 12.19
C GLU A 127 -3.04 -1.40 10.67
N PRO A 128 -3.95 -2.30 10.23
CA PRO A 128 -4.12 -2.58 8.81
C PRO A 128 -4.52 -1.33 8.00
N LEU A 129 -3.72 -0.99 7.00
CA LEU A 129 -4.10 -0.01 5.97
C LEU A 129 -5.16 -0.60 5.04
N PHE A 130 -4.94 -1.85 4.58
CA PHE A 130 -5.92 -2.62 3.81
C PHE A 130 -6.29 -3.89 4.56
N LEU A 131 -7.59 -4.17 4.61
CA LEU A 131 -8.12 -5.35 5.26
C LEU A 131 -8.06 -6.56 4.33
N THR A 132 -8.15 -7.74 4.92
CA THR A 132 -8.30 -8.99 4.17
C THR A 132 -9.47 -8.88 3.20
N GLY A 133 -9.20 -9.17 1.92
CA GLY A 133 -10.22 -9.13 0.86
C GLY A 133 -10.50 -7.77 0.23
N GLU A 134 -9.97 -6.67 0.75
CA GLU A 134 -10.17 -5.35 0.14
C GLU A 134 -9.48 -5.19 -1.22
N ILE A 135 -8.38 -5.90 -1.43
CA ILE A 135 -7.64 -5.86 -2.71
C ILE A 135 -8.01 -7.08 -3.53
N GLU A 136 -8.48 -6.84 -4.74
CA GLU A 136 -8.94 -7.86 -5.67
C GLU A 136 -8.04 -7.91 -6.91
N LYS A 137 -7.89 -9.09 -7.48
CA LYS A 137 -7.13 -9.35 -8.71
C LYS A 137 -7.92 -10.21 -9.69
N GLY A 138 -7.63 -10.03 -10.99
CA GLY A 138 -8.16 -10.85 -12.06
C GLY A 138 -7.21 -11.98 -12.45
N LEU A 139 -7.77 -13.06 -12.96
CA LEU A 139 -7.02 -14.08 -13.69
C LEU A 139 -6.91 -13.61 -15.14
N TYR A 140 -5.71 -13.33 -15.62
CA TYR A 140 -5.46 -12.76 -16.93
C TYR A 140 -4.95 -13.78 -17.92
N ALA A 141 -5.56 -13.82 -19.10
CA ALA A 141 -5.28 -14.75 -20.18
C ALA A 141 -5.19 -14.01 -21.53
N ARG A 142 -4.82 -14.74 -22.60
CA ARG A 142 -4.91 -14.24 -23.97
C ARG A 142 -6.37 -14.09 -24.37
N ARG A 143 -6.63 -13.21 -25.33
CA ARG A 143 -7.99 -12.93 -25.83
C ARG A 143 -8.64 -14.15 -26.47
N ASP A 144 -7.91 -14.93 -27.22
CA ASP A 144 -8.38 -16.16 -27.89
C ASP A 144 -8.67 -17.33 -26.92
N PHE A 145 -8.13 -17.24 -25.70
CA PHE A 145 -8.43 -18.19 -24.63
C PHE A 145 -9.76 -17.89 -23.94
N ILE A 146 -10.21 -16.62 -23.99
CA ILE A 146 -11.39 -16.15 -23.30
C ILE A 146 -12.62 -16.37 -24.18
N ASP A 147 -13.48 -17.30 -23.78
CA ASP A 147 -14.80 -17.48 -24.32
C ASP A 147 -15.82 -16.72 -23.43
N ALA A 148 -16.44 -15.68 -23.99
CA ALA A 148 -17.38 -14.84 -23.26
C ALA A 148 -18.64 -15.58 -22.81
N ASP A 149 -19.02 -16.65 -23.53
CA ASP A 149 -20.20 -17.47 -23.24
C ASP A 149 -19.90 -18.59 -22.23
N ARG A 150 -18.62 -18.85 -21.96
CA ARG A 150 -18.19 -19.87 -21.00
C ARG A 150 -17.94 -19.28 -19.62
N GLN A 151 -18.72 -19.70 -18.65
CA GLN A 151 -18.45 -19.39 -17.25
C GLN A 151 -17.33 -20.30 -16.73
N ILE A 152 -16.20 -19.69 -16.37
CA ILE A 152 -15.06 -20.37 -15.76
C ILE A 152 -15.28 -20.46 -14.26
N GLY A 153 -15.08 -21.64 -13.67
CA GLY A 153 -15.14 -21.87 -12.24
C GLY A 153 -13.86 -22.51 -11.70
N LEU A 154 -13.81 -22.79 -10.40
CA LEU A 154 -12.64 -23.39 -9.76
C LEU A 154 -12.29 -24.78 -10.36
N ALA A 155 -13.28 -25.55 -10.81
CA ALA A 155 -13.05 -26.83 -11.47
C ALA A 155 -12.28 -26.68 -12.79
N ASP A 156 -12.59 -25.64 -13.56
CA ASP A 156 -11.88 -25.33 -14.81
C ASP A 156 -10.43 -24.90 -14.52
N ILE A 157 -10.24 -24.04 -13.51
CA ILE A 157 -8.90 -23.57 -13.10
C ILE A 157 -7.96 -24.74 -12.81
N LYS A 158 -8.47 -25.80 -12.19
CA LYS A 158 -7.67 -27.01 -11.88
C LYS A 158 -7.18 -27.77 -13.12
N THR A 159 -7.76 -27.52 -14.28
CA THR A 159 -7.33 -28.09 -15.56
C THR A 159 -6.40 -27.18 -16.36
N MET A 160 -6.25 -25.93 -15.92
CA MET A 160 -5.47 -24.88 -16.59
C MET A 160 -4.05 -24.80 -16.06
N ARG A 161 -3.18 -24.21 -16.86
CA ARG A 161 -1.76 -23.98 -16.52
C ARG A 161 -1.59 -22.53 -16.09
N ALA A 162 -1.00 -22.32 -14.91
CA ALA A 162 -0.69 -21.00 -14.38
C ALA A 162 0.78 -20.65 -14.49
N VAL A 163 1.08 -19.37 -14.59
CA VAL A 163 2.42 -18.80 -14.41
C VAL A 163 2.37 -17.62 -13.46
N GLY A 164 3.37 -17.48 -12.60
CA GLY A 164 3.48 -16.37 -11.65
C GLY A 164 4.94 -16.02 -11.35
N ILE A 165 5.14 -15.02 -10.52
CA ILE A 165 6.46 -14.64 -10.01
C ILE A 165 6.55 -15.16 -8.56
N ARG A 166 7.41 -16.14 -8.30
CA ARG A 166 7.52 -16.78 -6.98
C ARG A 166 7.83 -15.77 -5.86
N ASN A 167 8.62 -14.74 -6.16
CA ASN A 167 8.96 -13.69 -5.18
C ASN A 167 7.78 -12.78 -4.82
N TRP A 168 6.69 -12.82 -5.59
CA TRP A 168 5.41 -12.23 -5.19
C TRP A 168 4.66 -13.24 -4.32
N ARG A 169 5.12 -13.38 -3.09
CA ARG A 169 4.74 -14.46 -2.18
C ARG A 169 3.24 -14.63 -2.02
N LEU A 170 2.49 -13.53 -1.84
CA LEU A 170 1.03 -13.60 -1.70
C LEU A 170 0.37 -14.13 -2.98
N ASP A 171 0.71 -13.56 -4.11
CA ASP A 171 0.18 -13.96 -5.41
C ASP A 171 0.53 -15.42 -5.72
N TRP A 172 1.75 -15.82 -5.39
CA TRP A 172 2.21 -17.21 -5.56
C TRP A 172 1.39 -18.18 -4.70
N GLN A 173 1.21 -17.90 -3.41
CA GLN A 173 0.42 -18.74 -2.50
C GLN A 173 -1.05 -18.82 -2.92
N VAL A 174 -1.60 -17.70 -3.41
CA VAL A 174 -2.97 -17.69 -3.96
C VAL A 174 -3.05 -18.58 -5.20
N LEU A 175 -2.10 -18.49 -6.15
CA LEU A 175 -2.07 -19.37 -7.32
C LEU A 175 -1.93 -20.85 -6.93
N GLU A 176 -1.10 -21.18 -5.94
CA GLU A 176 -0.97 -22.53 -5.39
C GLU A 176 -2.30 -23.04 -4.80
N SER A 177 -3.02 -22.19 -4.07
CA SER A 177 -4.30 -22.54 -3.45
C SER A 177 -5.40 -22.85 -4.45
N LEU A 178 -5.36 -22.23 -5.63
CA LEU A 178 -6.29 -22.53 -6.74
C LEU A 178 -6.02 -23.92 -7.34
N SER A 179 -4.88 -24.53 -7.04
CA SER A 179 -4.49 -25.89 -7.51
C SER A 179 -4.58 -26.05 -9.03
N PRO A 180 -3.97 -25.18 -9.86
CA PRO A 180 -3.97 -25.35 -11.30
C PRO A 180 -3.26 -26.64 -11.72
N ALA A 181 -3.50 -27.14 -12.93
CA ALA A 181 -2.85 -28.35 -13.45
C ALA A 181 -1.33 -28.27 -13.40
N THR A 182 -0.78 -27.07 -13.66
CA THR A 182 0.64 -26.73 -13.45
C THR A 182 0.78 -25.31 -13.00
N LEU A 183 1.78 -25.04 -12.15
CA LEU A 183 2.17 -23.68 -11.76
C LEU A 183 3.67 -23.49 -12.05
N SER A 184 3.98 -22.65 -13.00
CA SER A 184 5.35 -22.32 -13.40
C SER A 184 5.77 -20.94 -12.88
N SER A 185 7.08 -20.76 -12.67
CA SER A 185 7.65 -19.49 -12.20
C SER A 185 8.37 -18.76 -13.32
N ALA A 186 8.14 -17.46 -13.44
CA ALA A 186 8.94 -16.53 -14.23
C ALA A 186 9.65 -15.53 -13.32
N ALA A 187 10.75 -14.94 -13.78
CA ALA A 187 11.52 -13.99 -12.98
C ALA A 187 10.99 -12.56 -13.07
N THR A 188 10.33 -12.20 -14.19
CA THR A 188 9.84 -10.83 -14.46
C THR A 188 8.43 -10.86 -15.04
N THR A 189 7.75 -9.72 -14.96
CA THR A 189 6.43 -9.52 -15.58
C THR A 189 6.49 -9.72 -17.10
N ILE A 190 7.53 -9.23 -17.76
CA ILE A 190 7.74 -9.43 -19.21
C ILE A 190 7.74 -10.93 -19.55
N GLN A 191 8.46 -11.73 -18.77
CA GLN A 191 8.50 -13.18 -18.99
C GLN A 191 7.16 -13.86 -18.71
N VAL A 192 6.40 -13.41 -17.72
CA VAL A 192 5.03 -13.91 -17.46
C VAL A 192 4.15 -13.72 -18.70
N PHE A 193 4.15 -12.52 -19.27
CA PHE A 193 3.38 -12.21 -20.47
C PHE A 193 3.85 -13.04 -21.68
N ALA A 194 5.15 -13.15 -21.90
CA ALA A 194 5.71 -13.96 -22.99
C ALA A 194 5.38 -15.46 -22.86
N VAL A 195 5.35 -16.01 -21.64
CA VAL A 195 4.98 -17.42 -21.40
C VAL A 195 3.51 -17.67 -21.75
N ILE A 196 2.61 -16.73 -21.41
CA ILE A 196 1.19 -16.83 -21.75
C ILE A 196 0.98 -16.64 -23.25
N ASP A 197 1.62 -15.65 -23.85
CA ASP A 197 1.50 -15.37 -25.29
C ASP A 197 1.98 -16.56 -26.13
N ALA A 198 3.05 -17.21 -25.72
CA ALA A 198 3.55 -18.44 -26.34
C ALA A 198 2.67 -19.69 -26.09
N GLY A 199 1.54 -19.57 -25.39
CA GLY A 199 0.64 -20.67 -25.06
C GLY A 199 1.24 -21.72 -24.13
N ARG A 200 2.29 -21.36 -23.35
CA ARG A 200 2.93 -22.27 -22.38
C ARG A 200 2.24 -22.24 -21.02
N ALA A 201 1.48 -21.19 -20.72
CA ALA A 201 0.54 -21.08 -19.61
C ALA A 201 -0.75 -20.44 -20.13
N ASP A 202 -1.84 -20.69 -19.43
CA ASP A 202 -3.17 -20.21 -19.80
C ASP A 202 -3.52 -18.91 -19.09
N PHE A 203 -3.07 -18.73 -17.84
CA PHE A 203 -3.37 -17.54 -17.06
C PHE A 203 -2.27 -17.14 -16.05
N THR A 204 -2.39 -15.91 -15.57
CA THR A 204 -1.65 -15.36 -14.43
C THR A 204 -2.57 -14.49 -13.56
N LEU A 205 -2.11 -14.11 -12.36
CA LEU A 205 -2.81 -13.22 -11.43
C LEU A 205 -2.27 -11.79 -11.57
N LEU A 206 -3.13 -10.82 -11.93
CA LEU A 206 -2.78 -9.40 -12.03
C LEU A 206 -3.86 -8.52 -11.39
N GLU A 207 -3.46 -7.33 -10.96
CA GLU A 207 -4.40 -6.27 -10.59
C GLU A 207 -5.26 -5.87 -11.80
N PHE A 208 -6.53 -5.58 -11.56
CA PHE A 208 -7.40 -5.08 -12.63
C PHE A 208 -6.85 -3.77 -13.21
N SER A 209 -6.91 -3.66 -14.54
CA SER A 209 -6.59 -2.42 -15.22
C SER A 209 -7.76 -1.44 -15.09
N SER A 210 -7.44 -0.17 -15.15
CA SER A 210 -8.42 0.90 -15.20
C SER A 210 -8.94 1.22 -16.61
N GLN A 211 -8.53 0.45 -17.62
CA GLN A 211 -9.05 0.55 -18.99
C GLN A 211 -10.44 -0.05 -19.08
N GLU A 212 -11.23 0.36 -20.08
CA GLU A 212 -12.60 -0.11 -20.28
C GLU A 212 -12.68 -1.62 -20.41
N ASP A 213 -11.78 -2.22 -21.21
CA ASP A 213 -11.68 -3.68 -21.42
C ASP A 213 -10.86 -4.38 -20.33
N MET A 214 -10.42 -3.65 -19.32
CA MET A 214 -9.54 -4.10 -18.24
C MET A 214 -8.25 -4.79 -18.73
N GLY A 215 -7.85 -4.61 -20.00
CA GLY A 215 -6.65 -5.17 -20.58
C GLY A 215 -5.38 -4.65 -19.92
N ARG A 216 -4.37 -5.50 -19.84
CA ARG A 216 -3.01 -5.19 -19.39
C ARG A 216 -2.04 -5.45 -20.51
N GLU A 217 -1.13 -4.51 -20.75
CA GLU A 217 -0.13 -4.60 -21.80
C GLU A 217 1.29 -4.46 -21.24
N VAL A 218 2.15 -5.39 -21.61
CA VAL A 218 3.58 -5.39 -21.26
C VAL A 218 4.37 -5.88 -22.47
N ASP A 219 5.34 -5.09 -22.92
CA ASP A 219 6.22 -5.40 -24.04
C ASP A 219 5.45 -5.78 -25.33
N GLY A 220 4.37 -5.04 -25.64
CA GLY A 220 3.53 -5.28 -26.80
C GLY A 220 2.55 -6.47 -26.70
N ILE A 221 2.61 -7.24 -25.63
CA ILE A 221 1.71 -8.35 -25.36
C ILE A 221 0.55 -7.84 -24.49
N ARG A 222 -0.69 -8.12 -24.90
CA ARG A 222 -1.89 -7.70 -24.20
C ARG A 222 -2.68 -8.90 -23.67
N LEU A 223 -2.92 -8.90 -22.36
CA LEU A 223 -3.73 -9.89 -21.67
C LEU A 223 -5.03 -9.25 -21.14
N TYR A 224 -6.06 -10.08 -20.97
CA TYR A 224 -7.37 -9.65 -20.52
C TYR A 224 -7.85 -10.50 -19.33
N PRO A 225 -8.64 -9.95 -18.42
CA PRO A 225 -9.17 -10.74 -17.33
C PRO A 225 -10.18 -11.78 -17.85
N ILE A 226 -10.14 -12.98 -17.30
CA ILE A 226 -11.19 -13.99 -17.49
C ILE A 226 -12.45 -13.43 -16.84
N PRO A 227 -13.55 -13.27 -17.59
CA PRO A 227 -14.74 -12.59 -17.10
C PRO A 227 -15.45 -13.36 -15.98
N ASN A 228 -16.19 -12.63 -15.16
CA ASN A 228 -17.04 -13.12 -14.08
C ASN A 228 -16.34 -13.83 -12.93
N VAL A 229 -15.00 -13.88 -12.90
CA VAL A 229 -14.22 -14.48 -11.82
C VAL A 229 -13.11 -13.55 -11.32
N LYS A 230 -12.91 -13.53 -10.02
CA LYS A 230 -11.87 -12.73 -9.36
C LYS A 230 -11.27 -13.46 -8.18
N ILE A 231 -10.16 -12.92 -7.70
CA ILE A 231 -9.46 -13.33 -6.49
C ILE A 231 -9.50 -12.16 -5.51
N SER A 232 -9.86 -12.42 -4.26
CA SER A 232 -9.68 -11.48 -3.16
C SER A 232 -8.41 -11.85 -2.39
N LEU A 233 -7.52 -10.90 -2.13
CA LEU A 233 -6.25 -11.21 -1.46
C LEU A 233 -6.46 -11.48 0.04
N PRO A 234 -6.06 -12.69 0.54
CA PRO A 234 -6.39 -13.15 1.89
C PRO A 234 -5.37 -12.67 2.94
N ALA A 235 -4.90 -11.43 2.83
CA ALA A 235 -3.93 -10.86 3.78
C ALA A 235 -4.22 -9.38 4.04
N THR A 236 -3.79 -8.90 5.20
CA THR A 236 -3.78 -7.49 5.53
C THR A 236 -2.49 -6.82 5.08
N GLN A 237 -2.56 -5.55 4.69
CA GLN A 237 -1.41 -4.73 4.38
C GLN A 237 -1.28 -3.60 5.42
N HIS A 238 -0.05 -3.32 5.83
CA HIS A 238 0.26 -2.35 6.89
C HIS A 238 1.35 -1.39 6.44
N PHE A 239 1.46 -0.24 7.08
CA PHE A 239 2.72 0.49 7.04
C PHE A 239 3.75 -0.23 7.91
N MET A 240 4.90 -0.51 7.32
CA MET A 240 6.11 -1.02 7.93
C MET A 240 7.02 0.19 8.18
N VAL A 241 7.33 0.47 9.43
CA VAL A 241 8.12 1.63 9.87
C VAL A 241 9.48 1.15 10.36
N SER A 242 10.56 1.79 9.94
CA SER A 242 11.90 1.47 10.45
C SER A 242 12.00 1.77 11.94
N ALA A 243 12.42 0.81 12.74
CA ALA A 243 12.70 1.03 14.17
C ALA A 243 13.91 1.96 14.39
N ARG A 244 14.71 2.23 13.34
CA ARG A 244 15.83 3.18 13.37
C ARG A 244 15.39 4.63 13.10
N LEU A 245 14.14 4.84 12.73
CA LEU A 245 13.59 6.19 12.56
C LEU A 245 13.49 6.86 13.93
N GLU A 246 13.97 8.09 14.02
CA GLU A 246 13.80 8.89 15.23
C GLU A 246 12.29 9.09 15.52
N ASN A 247 11.87 8.76 16.73
CA ASN A 247 10.47 8.77 17.16
C ASN A 247 9.56 7.82 16.35
N ALA A 248 10.05 6.64 15.96
CA ALA A 248 9.30 5.64 15.20
C ALA A 248 7.92 5.32 15.83
N ASP A 249 7.85 5.16 17.15
CA ASP A 249 6.58 4.92 17.88
C ASP A 249 5.57 6.06 17.65
N ARG A 250 6.01 7.31 17.68
CA ARG A 250 5.12 8.46 17.42
C ARG A 250 4.61 8.49 15.99
N VAL A 251 5.43 8.05 15.03
CA VAL A 251 5.02 7.90 13.62
C VAL A 251 3.98 6.79 13.49
N VAL A 252 4.20 5.63 14.13
CA VAL A 252 3.23 4.52 14.16
C VAL A 252 1.91 4.96 14.79
N ASP A 253 1.95 5.65 15.93
CA ASP A 253 0.75 6.15 16.60
C ASP A 253 -0.02 7.16 15.74
N ALA A 254 0.68 8.06 15.06
CA ALA A 254 0.07 9.01 14.14
C ALA A 254 -0.56 8.29 12.94
N LEU A 255 0.16 7.35 12.33
CA LEU A 255 -0.35 6.54 11.23
C LEU A 255 -1.60 5.76 11.65
N ASN A 256 -1.61 5.15 12.83
CA ASN A 256 -2.77 4.42 13.36
C ASN A 256 -4.00 5.33 13.52
N ARG A 257 -3.82 6.52 14.12
CA ARG A 257 -4.91 7.51 14.20
C ARG A 257 -5.39 7.92 12.83
N GLY A 258 -4.47 8.21 11.92
CA GLY A 258 -4.78 8.63 10.56
C GLY A 258 -5.51 7.54 9.77
N ILE A 259 -5.06 6.29 9.83
CA ILE A 259 -5.73 5.15 9.18
C ILE A 259 -7.19 5.06 9.65
N ARG A 260 -7.44 5.13 10.97
CA ARG A 260 -8.81 5.11 11.51
C ARG A 260 -9.65 6.27 10.96
N THR A 261 -9.14 7.50 11.05
CA THR A 261 -9.84 8.70 10.54
C THR A 261 -10.16 8.60 9.04
N LEU A 262 -9.17 8.16 8.23
CA LEU A 262 -9.36 8.03 6.79
C LEU A 262 -10.32 6.89 6.43
N ARG A 263 -10.35 5.81 7.22
CA ARG A 263 -11.29 4.71 7.04
C ARG A 263 -12.71 5.14 7.43
N GLU A 264 -12.90 5.77 8.58
CA GLU A 264 -14.19 6.26 9.06
C GLU A 264 -14.81 7.29 8.11
N SER A 265 -14.01 8.18 7.54
CA SER A 265 -14.45 9.14 6.52
C SER A 265 -14.70 8.52 5.15
N GLY A 266 -14.39 7.24 4.95
CA GLY A 266 -14.45 6.54 3.67
C GLY A 266 -13.39 6.99 2.66
N PHE A 267 -12.38 7.76 3.07
CA PHE A 267 -11.34 8.28 2.17
C PHE A 267 -10.53 7.15 1.52
N ILE A 268 -10.11 6.14 2.31
CA ILE A 268 -9.35 4.99 1.79
C ILE A 268 -10.11 4.31 0.65
N GLN A 269 -11.39 4.00 0.87
CA GLN A 269 -12.24 3.34 -0.13
C GLN A 269 -12.39 4.20 -1.40
N ARG A 270 -12.71 5.50 -1.24
CA ARG A 270 -12.80 6.41 -2.38
C ARG A 270 -11.49 6.52 -3.14
N CYS A 271 -10.36 6.58 -2.45
CA CYS A 271 -9.04 6.65 -3.06
C CYS A 271 -8.73 5.40 -3.88
N LEU A 272 -9.01 4.20 -3.36
CA LEU A 272 -8.80 2.93 -4.05
C LEU A 272 -9.66 2.82 -5.33
N VAL A 273 -10.92 3.23 -5.25
CA VAL A 273 -11.83 3.24 -6.42
C VAL A 273 -11.39 4.29 -7.45
N ASN A 274 -11.12 5.51 -7.01
CA ASN A 274 -10.76 6.62 -7.91
C ASN A 274 -9.42 6.38 -8.62
N SER A 275 -8.48 5.74 -7.95
CA SER A 275 -7.18 5.37 -8.55
C SER A 275 -7.27 4.13 -9.45
N GLY A 276 -8.37 3.39 -9.42
CA GLY A 276 -8.55 2.16 -10.18
C GLY A 276 -7.88 0.92 -9.57
N VAL A 277 -7.46 0.98 -8.30
CA VAL A 277 -7.01 -0.20 -7.55
C VAL A 277 -8.19 -1.15 -7.29
N ILE A 278 -9.34 -0.59 -6.91
CA ILE A 278 -10.61 -1.31 -6.90
C ILE A 278 -11.37 -0.93 -8.17
N ASN A 279 -11.75 -1.93 -8.95
CA ASN A 279 -12.55 -1.73 -10.17
C ASN A 279 -14.02 -2.06 -9.87
N PRO A 280 -14.95 -1.08 -9.84
CA PRO A 280 -16.36 -1.32 -9.56
C PRO A 280 -17.05 -2.26 -10.57
N ALA A 281 -16.54 -2.37 -11.80
CA ALA A 281 -17.09 -3.25 -12.82
C ALA A 281 -17.01 -4.74 -12.44
N VAL A 282 -16.09 -5.11 -11.55
CA VAL A 282 -15.93 -6.49 -11.07
C VAL A 282 -16.62 -6.76 -9.73
N ALA A 283 -17.40 -5.81 -9.21
CA ALA A 283 -18.01 -5.92 -7.88
C ALA A 283 -18.83 -7.21 -7.70
N TYR A 284 -19.55 -7.62 -8.74
CA TYR A 284 -20.42 -8.80 -8.73
C TYR A 284 -19.75 -10.07 -9.28
N TRP A 285 -18.47 -10.03 -9.63
CA TRP A 285 -17.75 -11.20 -10.09
C TRP A 285 -17.56 -12.22 -8.96
N GLN A 286 -17.59 -13.48 -9.30
CA GLN A 286 -17.42 -14.59 -8.36
C GLN A 286 -15.99 -14.61 -7.82
N THR A 287 -15.83 -14.57 -6.50
CA THR A 287 -14.54 -14.81 -5.85
C THR A 287 -14.26 -16.32 -5.82
N LEU A 288 -13.13 -16.73 -6.39
CA LEU A 288 -12.78 -18.16 -6.53
C LEU A 288 -12.06 -18.74 -5.31
N ASN A 289 -11.30 -17.91 -4.60
CA ASN A 289 -10.53 -18.36 -3.43
C ASN A 289 -11.31 -18.20 -2.13
N SER A 290 -11.01 -19.07 -1.15
CA SER A 290 -11.51 -18.93 0.22
C SER A 290 -10.73 -17.85 0.97
N MET A 291 -11.42 -17.02 1.74
CA MET A 291 -10.82 -16.04 2.63
C MET A 291 -10.31 -16.67 3.96
N THR A 292 -10.59 -17.95 4.18
CA THR A 292 -10.20 -18.68 5.40
C THR A 292 -8.82 -19.31 5.33
N GLU A 293 -8.14 -19.30 4.19
CA GLU A 293 -6.78 -19.80 4.08
C GLU A 293 -5.80 -18.83 4.76
N THR A 294 -5.38 -19.23 5.95
CA THR A 294 -4.30 -18.54 6.67
C THR A 294 -2.99 -18.75 5.91
N ILE A 295 -2.46 -17.68 5.33
CA ILE A 295 -1.14 -17.68 4.71
C ILE A 295 -0.13 -18.06 5.80
N ARG A 296 0.49 -19.24 5.68
CA ARG A 296 1.53 -19.67 6.60
C ARG A 296 2.77 -18.81 6.39
N ALA A 297 3.19 -18.12 7.44
CA ALA A 297 4.54 -17.56 7.49
C ALA A 297 5.53 -18.73 7.42
N GLU A 298 6.40 -18.75 6.41
CA GLU A 298 7.53 -19.68 6.44
C GLU A 298 8.41 -19.35 7.65
N PRO A 299 8.87 -20.37 8.42
CA PRO A 299 9.88 -20.11 9.42
C PRO A 299 11.12 -19.52 8.73
N ALA A 300 11.67 -18.48 9.32
CA ALA A 300 12.91 -17.87 8.86
C ALA A 300 13.96 -18.99 8.74
N THR A 301 14.41 -19.28 7.52
CA THR A 301 15.55 -20.18 7.32
C THR A 301 16.77 -19.47 7.90
N VAL A 302 17.17 -19.91 9.09
CA VAL A 302 18.47 -19.57 9.67
C VAL A 302 19.52 -20.17 8.73
N SER A 303 20.08 -19.32 7.86
CA SER A 303 21.26 -19.68 7.08
C SER A 303 22.44 -19.77 8.05
N THR A 304 22.74 -20.96 8.51
CA THR A 304 24.04 -21.30 9.09
C THR A 304 25.05 -21.38 7.94
N GLN A 305 25.83 -20.32 7.75
CA GLN A 305 27.18 -20.33 7.23
C GLN A 305 28.01 -19.25 7.91
#